data_d0182fc15351a0e9d1a2e0548fa974d2
#
_entry.id   d0182fc15351a0e9d1a2e0548fa974d2
#
_cell.length_a   1.000
_cell.length_b   1.000
_cell.length_c   1.000
_cell.angle_alpha   90.00
_cell.angle_beta   90.00
_cell.angle_gamma   90.00
#
_symmetry.space_group_name_H-M   'P 1'
#
loop_
_entity.id
_entity.type
_entity.pdbx_description
1 polymer ?
#
loop_
_entity_poly.entity_id
_entity_poly.type
_entity_poly.pdbx_seq_one_letter_code
_entity_poly.pdbx_strand_id
1 'polypeptide(L)'
;RRDAGIGYIPADRQRDGLMLSATLWENSALGHQRQEPASVGMWINRNALREHTQKIIGKFDVRTPGVEVSAQVLSGGNQQKLIVGREMFSAPTVLVAAHPTRGIDVGAQAAVWESLREAKRQGKGLLLVSADLDELIGLSDRLLVMLRGSIVAALDPQITSAAELGAYMTGVRMQETL
;
A
#
# COMPACT_ATOMS: atom_id res chain seq x y z
N ARG A 1 0.16 4.12 -16.22
CA ARG A 1 0.48 4.61 -14.86
C ARG A 1 1.64 3.82 -14.27
N ARG A 2 1.63 2.48 -14.29
CA ARG A 2 2.74 1.64 -13.80
C ARG A 2 4.03 1.87 -14.59
N ASP A 3 3.95 1.99 -15.90
CA ASP A 3 5.09 2.34 -16.76
C ASP A 3 5.70 3.73 -16.45
N ALA A 4 4.94 4.58 -15.78
CA ALA A 4 5.41 5.87 -15.24
C ALA A 4 5.99 5.74 -13.82
N GLY A 5 6.22 4.54 -13.32
CA GLY A 5 6.78 4.30 -11.98
C GLY A 5 5.80 4.55 -10.82
N ILE A 6 4.49 4.45 -11.05
CA ILE A 6 3.48 4.63 -10.01
C ILE A 6 3.00 3.28 -9.50
N GLY A 7 3.26 2.97 -8.22
CA GLY A 7 2.66 1.86 -7.47
C GLY A 7 1.34 2.27 -6.81
N TYR A 8 0.44 1.30 -6.56
CA TYR A 8 -0.86 1.58 -5.96
C TYR A 8 -1.30 0.46 -5.00
N ILE A 9 -1.53 0.83 -3.74
CA ILE A 9 -2.15 0.00 -2.73
C ILE A 9 -3.62 0.44 -2.58
N PRO A 10 -4.61 -0.38 -2.99
CA PRO A 10 -6.01 0.00 -2.99
C PRO A 10 -6.63 -0.05 -1.59
N ALA A 11 -7.69 0.74 -1.38
CA ALA A 11 -8.45 0.78 -0.13
C ALA A 11 -9.22 -0.51 0.14
N ASP A 12 -9.74 -1.15 -0.90
CA ASP A 12 -10.37 -2.46 -0.82
C ASP A 12 -9.48 -3.52 -1.46
N ARG A 13 -8.74 -4.24 -0.60
CA ARG A 13 -7.78 -5.26 -1.04
C ARG A 13 -8.43 -6.45 -1.72
N GLN A 14 -9.66 -6.82 -1.33
CA GLN A 14 -10.34 -7.99 -1.86
C GLN A 14 -11.01 -7.71 -3.20
N ARG A 15 -11.52 -6.51 -3.39
CA ARG A 15 -12.19 -6.08 -4.62
C ARG A 15 -11.19 -5.62 -5.68
N ASP A 16 -10.22 -4.79 -5.28
CA ASP A 16 -9.39 -4.04 -6.21
C ASP A 16 -7.91 -4.46 -6.15
N GLY A 17 -7.50 -5.20 -5.09
CA GLY A 17 -6.11 -5.55 -4.83
C GLY A 17 -5.73 -6.97 -5.22
N LEU A 18 -6.65 -7.92 -5.13
CA LEU A 18 -6.37 -9.36 -5.30
C LEU A 18 -7.43 -10.05 -6.15
N MET A 19 -7.00 -11.07 -6.86
CA MET A 19 -7.86 -12.14 -7.38
C MET A 19 -7.89 -13.26 -6.32
N LEU A 20 -8.95 -13.30 -5.48
CA LEU A 20 -8.99 -14.18 -4.31
C LEU A 20 -8.88 -15.68 -4.64
N SER A 21 -9.46 -16.11 -5.76
CA SER A 21 -9.40 -17.50 -6.22
C SER A 21 -8.09 -17.88 -6.93
N ALA A 22 -7.29 -16.88 -7.34
CA ALA A 22 -6.02 -17.13 -8.01
C ALA A 22 -4.89 -17.39 -7.01
N THR A 23 -3.85 -18.05 -7.46
CA THR A 23 -2.66 -18.35 -6.66
C THR A 23 -1.89 -17.08 -6.26
N LEU A 24 -1.00 -17.19 -5.27
CA LEU A 24 -0.20 -16.05 -4.82
C LEU A 24 0.75 -15.58 -5.92
N TRP A 25 1.32 -16.52 -6.73
CA TRP A 25 2.20 -16.13 -7.83
C TRP A 25 1.44 -15.43 -8.96
N GLU A 26 0.18 -15.79 -9.25
CA GLU A 26 -0.67 -15.07 -10.19
C GLU A 26 -1.01 -13.67 -9.66
N ASN A 27 -1.31 -13.57 -8.37
CA ASN A 27 -1.57 -12.29 -7.71
C ASN A 27 -0.33 -11.38 -7.69
N SER A 28 0.88 -11.94 -7.55
CA SER A 28 2.10 -11.13 -7.61
C SER A 28 2.39 -10.55 -9.00
N ALA A 29 1.84 -11.17 -10.06
CA ALA A 29 1.95 -10.68 -11.42
C ALA A 29 0.95 -9.58 -11.77
N LEU A 30 -0.09 -9.36 -10.95
CA LEU A 30 -1.15 -8.39 -11.24
C LEU A 30 -0.61 -6.99 -11.50
N GLY A 31 -0.85 -6.49 -12.71
CA GLY A 31 -0.40 -5.18 -13.17
C GLY A 31 1.07 -5.15 -13.62
N HIS A 32 1.82 -6.24 -13.47
CA HIS A 32 3.23 -6.36 -13.84
C HIS A 32 3.48 -7.42 -14.93
N GLN A 33 2.41 -7.91 -15.57
CA GLN A 33 2.46 -9.04 -16.52
C GLN A 33 3.37 -8.82 -17.72
N ARG A 34 3.65 -7.55 -18.09
CA ARG A 34 4.50 -7.17 -19.21
C ARG A 34 5.93 -6.81 -18.82
N GLN A 35 6.25 -6.88 -17.54
CA GLN A 35 7.57 -6.53 -16.99
C GLN A 35 8.33 -7.79 -16.57
N GLU A 36 9.65 -7.73 -16.60
CA GLU A 36 10.46 -8.79 -15.97
C GLU A 36 10.24 -8.82 -14.44
N PRO A 37 10.25 -10.00 -13.83
CA PRO A 37 10.48 -11.33 -14.40
C PRO A 37 9.20 -12.02 -14.93
N ALA A 38 8.05 -11.32 -14.93
CA ALA A 38 6.75 -11.91 -15.27
C ALA A 38 6.65 -12.36 -16.71
N SER A 39 7.32 -11.66 -17.64
CA SER A 39 7.29 -12.02 -19.07
C SER A 39 8.66 -12.04 -19.71
N VAL A 40 8.79 -12.90 -20.71
CA VAL A 40 9.91 -12.91 -21.66
C VAL A 40 9.28 -12.78 -23.06
N GLY A 41 9.34 -11.58 -23.64
CA GLY A 41 8.62 -11.26 -24.87
C GLY A 41 7.10 -11.33 -24.68
N MET A 42 6.41 -12.19 -25.45
CA MET A 42 4.96 -12.40 -25.34
C MET A 42 4.56 -13.52 -24.36
N TRP A 43 5.50 -14.23 -23.74
CA TRP A 43 5.22 -15.39 -22.92
C TRP A 43 5.38 -15.09 -21.44
N ILE A 44 4.43 -15.58 -20.62
CA ILE A 44 4.52 -15.51 -19.17
C ILE A 44 5.52 -16.56 -18.65
N ASN A 45 6.52 -16.11 -17.90
CA ASN A 45 7.49 -16.97 -17.25
C ASN A 45 7.00 -17.39 -15.85
N ARG A 46 6.25 -18.50 -15.81
CA ARG A 46 5.65 -18.99 -14.56
C ARG A 46 6.67 -19.33 -13.47
N ASN A 47 7.82 -19.89 -13.87
CA ASN A 47 8.86 -20.27 -12.89
C ASN A 47 9.50 -19.01 -12.27
N ALA A 48 9.86 -18.03 -13.09
CA ALA A 48 10.37 -16.76 -12.59
C ALA A 48 9.37 -16.02 -11.70
N LEU A 49 8.07 -16.10 -12.01
CA LEU A 49 7.02 -15.53 -11.16
C LEU A 49 6.91 -16.24 -9.80
N ARG A 50 7.03 -17.56 -9.75
CA ARG A 50 7.05 -18.32 -8.50
C ARG A 50 8.25 -17.93 -7.63
N GLU A 51 9.43 -17.87 -8.20
CA GLU A 51 10.64 -17.42 -7.51
C GLU A 51 10.53 -15.97 -7.03
N HIS A 52 9.98 -15.09 -7.86
CA HIS A 52 9.72 -13.70 -7.51
C HIS A 52 8.74 -13.60 -6.33
N THR A 53 7.64 -14.37 -6.38
CA THR A 53 6.65 -14.42 -5.30
C THR A 53 7.26 -14.95 -4.00
N GLN A 54 8.13 -15.95 -4.09
CA GLN A 54 8.84 -16.48 -2.92
C GLN A 54 9.74 -15.40 -2.26
N LYS A 55 10.37 -14.54 -3.08
CA LYS A 55 11.14 -13.39 -2.55
C LYS A 55 10.25 -12.36 -1.86
N ILE A 56 9.06 -12.08 -2.43
CA ILE A 56 8.07 -11.20 -1.80
C ILE A 56 7.62 -11.79 -0.45
N ILE A 57 7.26 -13.07 -0.42
CA ILE A 57 6.84 -13.79 0.78
C ILE A 57 7.89 -13.67 1.88
N GLY A 58 9.15 -13.94 1.56
CA GLY A 58 10.23 -13.86 2.55
C GLY A 58 10.53 -12.43 3.02
N LYS A 59 10.57 -11.47 2.09
CA LYS A 59 10.91 -10.07 2.43
C LYS A 59 9.83 -9.37 3.26
N PHE A 60 8.55 -9.68 3.01
CA PHE A 60 7.41 -9.03 3.67
C PHE A 60 6.76 -9.91 4.75
N ASP A 61 7.38 -11.02 5.10
CA ASP A 61 6.90 -11.97 6.11
C ASP A 61 5.42 -12.34 5.88
N VAL A 62 5.09 -12.77 4.65
CA VAL A 62 3.75 -13.27 4.33
C VAL A 62 3.62 -14.70 4.81
N ARG A 63 2.80 -14.94 5.82
CA ARG A 63 2.56 -16.29 6.34
C ARG A 63 1.64 -17.06 5.42
N THR A 64 2.19 -18.09 4.77
CA THR A 64 1.50 -18.91 3.76
C THR A 64 2.11 -20.30 3.66
N PRO A 65 1.33 -21.33 3.30
CA PRO A 65 1.87 -22.67 2.99
C PRO A 65 2.76 -22.69 1.73
N GLY A 66 2.63 -21.71 0.83
CA GLY A 66 3.42 -21.65 -0.40
C GLY A 66 2.82 -20.74 -1.46
N VAL A 67 3.49 -20.64 -2.62
CA VAL A 67 3.09 -19.73 -3.72
C VAL A 67 1.89 -20.24 -4.54
N GLU A 68 1.58 -21.53 -4.45
CA GLU A 68 0.50 -22.18 -5.22
C GLU A 68 -0.88 -22.08 -4.55
N VAL A 69 -0.95 -21.64 -3.30
CA VAL A 69 -2.25 -21.49 -2.63
C VAL A 69 -2.99 -20.25 -3.15
N SER A 70 -4.31 -20.31 -3.12
CA SER A 70 -5.13 -19.15 -3.50
C SER A 70 -5.06 -18.04 -2.44
N ALA A 71 -5.20 -16.79 -2.87
CA ALA A 71 -5.10 -15.64 -1.97
C ALA A 71 -6.20 -15.60 -0.90
N GLN A 72 -7.35 -16.25 -1.13
CA GLN A 72 -8.44 -16.35 -0.15
C GLN A 72 -8.06 -17.13 1.12
N VAL A 73 -7.03 -17.99 1.06
CA VAL A 73 -6.56 -18.78 2.21
C VAL A 73 -5.79 -17.89 3.22
N LEU A 74 -5.28 -16.77 2.76
CA LEU A 74 -4.53 -15.85 3.61
C LEU A 74 -5.44 -15.07 4.56
N SER A 75 -4.94 -14.80 5.78
CA SER A 75 -5.54 -13.78 6.64
C SER A 75 -5.48 -12.39 5.99
N GLY A 76 -6.36 -11.48 6.43
CA GLY A 76 -6.38 -10.11 5.89
C GLY A 76 -5.03 -9.39 5.99
N GLY A 77 -4.29 -9.59 7.08
CA GLY A 77 -2.94 -9.04 7.24
C GLY A 77 -1.94 -9.61 6.24
N ASN A 78 -1.99 -10.92 5.96
CA ASN A 78 -1.09 -11.53 4.97
C ASN A 78 -1.49 -11.18 3.52
N GLN A 79 -2.78 -11.01 3.23
CA GLN A 79 -3.26 -10.44 1.97
C GLN A 79 -2.69 -9.03 1.75
N GLN A 80 -2.72 -8.19 2.78
CA GLN A 80 -2.20 -6.83 2.71
C GLN A 80 -0.68 -6.81 2.52
N LYS A 81 0.06 -7.63 3.27
CA LYS A 81 1.51 -7.79 3.10
C LYS A 81 1.88 -8.23 1.68
N LEU A 82 1.11 -9.12 1.07
CA LEU A 82 1.31 -9.56 -0.31
C LEU A 82 1.13 -8.39 -1.30
N ILE A 83 0.07 -7.57 -1.14
CA ILE A 83 -0.17 -6.40 -1.99
C ILE A 83 0.95 -5.38 -1.84
N VAL A 84 1.30 -5.02 -0.59
CA VAL A 84 2.41 -4.09 -0.29
C VAL A 84 3.71 -4.61 -0.90
N GLY A 85 4.00 -5.89 -0.70
CA GLY A 85 5.18 -6.55 -1.25
C GLY A 85 5.24 -6.48 -2.77
N ARG A 86 4.14 -6.79 -3.45
CA ARG A 86 4.02 -6.69 -4.91
C ARG A 86 4.31 -5.28 -5.41
N GLU A 87 3.66 -4.29 -4.83
CA GLU A 87 3.81 -2.90 -5.26
C GLU A 87 5.21 -2.34 -4.95
N MET A 88 5.78 -2.70 -3.80
CA MET A 88 7.12 -2.26 -3.39
C MET A 88 8.25 -2.95 -4.17
N PHE A 89 8.05 -4.23 -4.52
CA PHE A 89 9.08 -5.00 -5.24
C PHE A 89 9.32 -4.51 -6.65
N SER A 90 8.31 -3.87 -7.27
CA SER A 90 8.43 -3.22 -8.57
C SER A 90 9.25 -1.91 -8.53
N ALA A 91 9.75 -1.54 -7.35
CA ALA A 91 10.55 -0.33 -7.12
C ALA A 91 9.92 0.95 -7.69
N PRO A 92 8.67 1.28 -7.36
CA PRO A 92 8.01 2.47 -7.89
C PRO A 92 8.74 3.74 -7.46
N THR A 93 8.68 4.78 -8.28
CA THR A 93 9.16 6.13 -7.92
C THR A 93 8.16 6.82 -6.99
N VAL A 94 6.87 6.60 -7.21
CA VAL A 94 5.76 7.11 -6.39
C VAL A 94 4.84 5.97 -6.00
N LEU A 95 4.48 5.91 -4.72
CA LEU A 95 3.51 4.95 -4.19
C LEU A 95 2.28 5.70 -3.68
N VAL A 96 1.12 5.35 -4.21
CA VAL A 96 -0.18 5.80 -3.70
C VAL A 96 -0.74 4.69 -2.82
N ALA A 97 -0.92 4.97 -1.54
CA ALA A 97 -1.45 4.04 -0.54
C ALA A 97 -2.79 4.54 0.00
N ALA A 98 -3.87 3.86 -0.35
CA ALA A 98 -5.20 4.19 0.13
C ALA A 98 -5.63 3.20 1.23
N HIS A 99 -5.82 3.70 2.46
CA HIS A 99 -6.19 2.93 3.64
C HIS A 99 -5.35 1.64 3.82
N PRO A 100 -4.01 1.72 3.79
CA PRO A 100 -3.14 0.55 3.67
C PRO A 100 -3.21 -0.41 4.88
N THR A 101 -3.72 0.05 6.01
CA THR A 101 -3.86 -0.77 7.23
C THR A 101 -5.30 -1.12 7.60
N ARG A 102 -6.25 -0.79 6.73
CA ARG A 102 -7.67 -1.02 7.03
C ARG A 102 -7.98 -2.52 7.19
N GLY A 103 -8.57 -2.86 8.34
CA GLY A 103 -9.07 -4.22 8.61
C GLY A 103 -7.98 -5.29 8.71
N ILE A 104 -6.81 -4.93 9.26
CA ILE A 104 -5.74 -5.85 9.61
C ILE A 104 -5.40 -5.71 11.10
N ASP A 105 -4.72 -6.71 11.66
CA ASP A 105 -4.30 -6.70 13.06
C ASP A 105 -3.09 -5.76 13.28
N VAL A 106 -2.83 -5.42 14.56
CA VAL A 106 -1.77 -4.49 14.98
C VAL A 106 -0.38 -4.93 14.49
N GLY A 107 -0.11 -6.23 14.49
CA GLY A 107 1.19 -6.75 14.02
C GLY A 107 1.38 -6.56 12.53
N ALA A 108 0.34 -6.82 11.73
CA ALA A 108 0.35 -6.57 10.31
C ALA A 108 0.40 -5.06 9.99
N GLN A 109 -0.29 -4.22 10.77
CA GLN A 109 -0.23 -2.76 10.65
C GLN A 109 1.20 -2.25 10.83
N ALA A 110 1.89 -2.67 11.90
CA ALA A 110 3.27 -2.27 12.15
C ALA A 110 4.21 -2.66 10.98
N ALA A 111 4.04 -3.86 10.41
CA ALA A 111 4.83 -4.30 9.26
C ALA A 111 4.57 -3.48 7.99
N VAL A 112 3.31 -3.10 7.73
CA VAL A 112 2.94 -2.22 6.61
C VAL A 112 3.53 -0.83 6.82
N TRP A 113 3.41 -0.24 8.00
CA TRP A 113 3.99 1.07 8.33
C TRP A 113 5.51 1.08 8.13
N GLU A 114 6.20 0.04 8.59
CA GLU A 114 7.66 -0.07 8.40
C GLU A 114 8.02 -0.15 6.92
N SER A 115 7.24 -0.87 6.12
CA SER A 115 7.44 -0.92 4.66
C SER A 115 7.28 0.45 4.00
N LEU A 116 6.28 1.24 4.43
CA LEU A 116 6.05 2.60 3.93
C LEU A 116 7.17 3.56 4.37
N ARG A 117 7.64 3.46 5.63
CA ARG A 117 8.80 4.22 6.12
C ARG A 117 10.07 3.90 5.33
N GLU A 118 10.29 2.62 5.03
CA GLU A 118 11.43 2.21 4.23
C GLU A 118 11.36 2.77 2.80
N ALA A 119 10.18 2.79 2.17
CA ALA A 119 9.99 3.44 0.88
C ALA A 119 10.38 4.94 0.92
N LYS A 120 9.95 5.64 1.97
CA LYS A 120 10.27 7.03 2.21
C LYS A 120 11.78 7.24 2.41
N ARG A 121 12.45 6.39 3.23
CA ARG A 121 13.92 6.44 3.43
C ARG A 121 14.70 6.23 2.13
N GLN A 122 14.15 5.45 1.20
CA GLN A 122 14.70 5.25 -0.14
C GLN A 122 14.42 6.41 -1.11
N GLY A 123 13.85 7.53 -0.65
CA GLY A 123 13.56 8.71 -1.47
C GLY A 123 12.34 8.57 -2.39
N LYS A 124 11.47 7.59 -2.16
CA LYS A 124 10.23 7.44 -2.95
C LYS A 124 9.18 8.46 -2.52
N GLY A 125 8.45 9.00 -3.49
CA GLY A 125 7.25 9.79 -3.21
C GLY A 125 6.15 8.90 -2.63
N LEU A 126 5.51 9.33 -1.53
CA LEU A 126 4.40 8.58 -0.92
C LEU A 126 3.18 9.48 -0.78
N LEU A 127 2.09 9.12 -1.44
CA LEU A 127 0.78 9.71 -1.19
C LEU A 127 -0.06 8.75 -0.35
N LEU A 128 -0.19 9.06 0.93
CA LEU A 128 -1.01 8.31 1.88
C LEU A 128 -2.40 8.91 1.99
N VAL A 129 -3.43 8.12 1.76
CA VAL A 129 -4.84 8.48 1.99
C VAL A 129 -5.36 7.57 3.09
N SER A 130 -5.72 8.13 4.23
CA SER A 130 -6.24 7.38 5.38
C SER A 130 -7.25 8.18 6.17
N ALA A 131 -8.10 7.49 6.95
CA ALA A 131 -8.93 8.05 8.00
C ALA A 131 -8.36 7.75 9.40
N ASP A 132 -7.29 6.97 9.49
CA ASP A 132 -6.58 6.67 10.73
C ASP A 132 -5.62 7.82 11.04
N LEU A 133 -5.89 8.54 12.14
CA LEU A 133 -5.14 9.74 12.52
C LEU A 133 -3.71 9.42 12.94
N ASP A 134 -3.49 8.29 13.62
CA ASP A 134 -2.18 7.86 14.08
C ASP A 134 -1.31 7.45 12.88
N GLU A 135 -1.92 6.80 11.87
CA GLU A 135 -1.27 6.47 10.61
C GLU A 135 -0.82 7.73 9.86
N LEU A 136 -1.72 8.72 9.74
CA LEU A 136 -1.43 9.97 9.06
C LEU A 136 -0.32 10.75 9.77
N ILE A 137 -0.43 10.95 11.08
CA ILE A 137 0.56 11.69 11.88
C ILE A 137 1.91 10.96 11.90
N GLY A 138 1.87 9.62 12.05
CA GLY A 138 3.09 8.81 12.22
C GLY A 138 3.89 8.55 10.95
N LEU A 139 3.31 8.77 9.76
CA LEU A 139 3.97 8.44 8.49
C LEU A 139 4.21 9.66 7.57
N SER A 140 3.46 10.75 7.75
CA SER A 140 3.47 11.87 6.82
C SER A 140 4.51 12.95 7.19
N ASP A 141 5.01 13.68 6.19
CA ASP A 141 5.79 14.91 6.39
C ASP A 141 4.91 16.15 6.27
N ARG A 142 3.77 16.01 5.61
CA ARG A 142 2.77 17.05 5.41
C ARG A 142 1.39 16.43 5.38
N LEU A 143 0.44 17.04 6.09
CA LEU A 143 -0.96 16.64 6.12
C LEU A 143 -1.79 17.61 5.30
N LEU A 144 -2.64 17.06 4.42
CA LEU A 144 -3.66 17.81 3.71
C LEU A 144 -5.03 17.27 4.13
N VAL A 145 -5.88 18.11 4.66
CA VAL A 145 -7.24 17.72 5.03
C VAL A 145 -8.19 18.08 3.91
N MET A 146 -8.90 17.07 3.41
CA MET A 146 -9.90 17.24 2.37
C MET A 146 -11.30 17.08 2.95
N LEU A 147 -12.15 18.05 2.70
CA LEU A 147 -13.58 18.05 3.10
C LEU A 147 -14.44 18.50 1.93
N ARG A 148 -15.47 17.70 1.58
CA ARG A 148 -16.44 18.00 0.50
C ARG A 148 -15.79 18.42 -0.82
N GLY A 149 -14.68 17.76 -1.19
CA GLY A 149 -13.99 17.99 -2.45
C GLY A 149 -12.99 19.16 -2.46
N SER A 150 -12.80 19.85 -1.34
CA SER A 150 -11.85 20.94 -1.19
C SER A 150 -10.81 20.62 -0.13
N ILE A 151 -9.57 21.12 -0.29
CA ILE A 151 -8.56 21.09 0.74
C ILE A 151 -8.85 22.20 1.73
N VAL A 152 -9.10 21.88 2.99
CA VAL A 152 -9.52 22.83 4.04
C VAL A 152 -8.41 23.12 5.05
N ALA A 153 -7.33 22.36 5.05
CA ALA A 153 -6.14 22.64 5.86
C ALA A 153 -4.89 21.98 5.27
N ALA A 154 -3.73 22.61 5.49
CA ALA A 154 -2.41 22.06 5.29
C ALA A 154 -1.63 22.18 6.61
N LEU A 155 -1.28 21.04 7.21
CA LEU A 155 -0.79 20.95 8.58
C LEU A 155 0.58 20.25 8.63
N ASP A 156 1.35 20.58 9.65
CA ASP A 156 2.60 19.88 10.02
C ASP A 156 2.26 18.77 11.02
N PRO A 157 2.51 17.48 10.70
CA PRO A 157 2.22 16.37 11.60
C PRO A 157 3.03 16.42 12.90
N GLN A 158 4.18 17.11 12.94
CA GLN A 158 5.02 17.17 14.14
C GLN A 158 4.41 18.02 15.27
N ILE A 159 3.54 18.96 14.92
CA ILE A 159 2.90 19.87 15.87
C ILE A 159 1.37 19.73 15.92
N THR A 160 0.80 18.90 15.05
CA THR A 160 -0.65 18.71 14.94
C THR A 160 -1.09 17.53 15.82
N SER A 161 -2.02 17.77 16.73
CA SER A 161 -2.65 16.70 17.52
C SER A 161 -3.76 15.98 16.75
N ALA A 162 -4.06 14.73 17.14
CA ALA A 162 -5.16 13.97 16.56
C ALA A 162 -6.53 14.71 16.75
N ALA A 163 -6.74 15.39 17.88
CA ALA A 163 -7.93 16.17 18.12
C ALA A 163 -8.06 17.37 17.17
N GLU A 164 -6.97 18.06 16.91
CA GLU A 164 -6.92 19.17 15.95
C GLU A 164 -7.17 18.69 14.54
N LEU A 165 -6.50 17.62 14.10
CA LEU A 165 -6.71 17.01 12.79
C LEU A 165 -8.17 16.59 12.60
N GLY A 166 -8.78 15.95 13.62
CA GLY A 166 -10.18 15.57 13.64
C GLY A 166 -11.14 16.77 13.50
N ALA A 167 -10.83 17.92 14.10
CA ALA A 167 -11.64 19.13 14.00
C ALA A 167 -11.67 19.68 12.55
N TYR A 168 -10.56 19.61 11.82
CA TYR A 168 -10.53 19.96 10.38
C TYR A 168 -11.29 18.94 9.53
N MET A 169 -11.14 17.65 9.80
CA MET A 169 -11.81 16.57 9.06
C MET A 169 -13.33 16.62 9.19
N THR A 170 -13.85 17.10 10.33
CA THR A 170 -15.29 17.26 10.58
C THR A 170 -15.84 18.62 10.15
N GLY A 171 -14.98 19.55 9.76
CA GLY A 171 -15.38 20.91 9.37
C GLY A 171 -15.71 21.83 10.54
N VAL A 172 -15.40 21.43 11.77
CA VAL A 172 -15.52 22.30 12.97
C VAL A 172 -14.48 23.42 12.92
N ARG A 173 -13.32 23.16 12.29
CA ARG A 173 -12.26 24.14 12.08
C ARG A 173 -11.92 24.21 10.58
N MET A 174 -11.61 25.37 10.09
CA MET A 174 -11.12 25.62 8.73
C MET A 174 -9.94 26.57 8.77
N GLN A 175 -9.00 26.41 7.87
CA GLN A 175 -7.91 27.36 7.66
C GLN A 175 -8.39 28.47 6.73
N GLU A 176 -8.23 29.75 7.09
CA GLU A 176 -8.77 30.88 6.33
C GLU A 176 -8.05 31.10 5.00
N THR A 177 -6.83 30.58 4.85
CA THR A 177 -6.06 30.69 3.58
C THR A 177 -5.12 29.46 3.45
N LEU A 178 -5.10 28.84 2.29
CA LEU A 178 -4.18 27.74 1.90
C LEU A 178 -3.10 28.26 0.98
#